data_b90d4b8f8575f170fdac8a1e1ef9bbbe
#
_entry.id   b90d4b8f8575f170fdac8a1e1ef9bbbe
#
_cell.length_a   1.000
_cell.length_b   1.000
_cell.length_c   1.000
_cell.angle_alpha   90.00
_cell.angle_beta   90.00
_cell.angle_gamma   90.00
#
_symmetry.space_group_name_H-M   'P 1'
#
loop_
_entity.id
_entity.type
_entity.pdbx_description
1 polymer ?
#
loop_
_entity_poly.entity_id
_entity_poly.type
_entity_poly.pdbx_seq_one_letter_code
_entity_poly.pdbx_strand_id
1 'polypeptide(L)'
;AVAMENARLFKDITKVKQFIESIVGSIATGVITLDPLGEVDSINSAGLKILKRKRDEIIGNHYVYLFEKDEDLIEIITMSELKNETRSELDMPLNTVSEDTIINVSISPRLDPKGNKQGSVLAIEDISDVRKVNNTFKRYVSKQVVDELLGDDGKLNLGGEQREVTILFTDIRGFTSMSEKMEPERVVTTLNEYFSDMIDIVFKHNGTLDKIIGDELMVLYGAPISGDNDTQRAVETAVETVSYTHLTLPTNDVV
;
A
#
# COMPACT_ATOMS: atom_id res chain seq x y z
N ALA A 1 -3.06 -26.75 -53.08
CA ALA A 1 -3.51 -25.40 -52.71
C ALA A 1 -4.10 -25.37 -51.29
N VAL A 2 -5.18 -26.11 -50.98
CA VAL A 2 -5.88 -26.11 -49.69
C VAL A 2 -4.95 -26.50 -48.50
N ALA A 3 -4.12 -27.54 -48.65
CA ALA A 3 -3.20 -27.99 -47.60
C ALA A 3 -2.13 -26.93 -47.24
N MET A 4 -1.62 -26.17 -48.21
CA MET A 4 -0.65 -25.08 -47.97
C MET A 4 -1.33 -23.87 -47.31
N GLU A 5 -2.57 -23.58 -47.68
CA GLU A 5 -3.33 -22.49 -47.08
C GLU A 5 -3.69 -22.78 -45.61
N ASN A 6 -4.14 -24.02 -45.33
CA ASN A 6 -4.37 -24.48 -43.97
C ASN A 6 -3.10 -24.45 -43.09
N ALA A 7 -1.94 -24.87 -43.64
CA ALA A 7 -0.66 -24.78 -42.94
C ALA A 7 -0.26 -23.34 -42.64
N ARG A 8 -0.52 -22.41 -43.57
CA ARG A 8 -0.27 -20.97 -43.37
C ARG A 8 -1.19 -20.39 -42.31
N LEU A 9 -2.47 -20.64 -42.37
CA LEU A 9 -3.45 -20.20 -41.36
C LEU A 9 -3.10 -20.73 -39.97
N PHE A 10 -2.72 -22.00 -39.85
CA PHE A 10 -2.30 -22.58 -38.57
C PHE A 10 -1.07 -21.90 -38.03
N LYS A 11 -0.07 -21.58 -38.87
CA LYS A 11 1.13 -20.87 -38.50
C LYS A 11 0.84 -19.43 -38.05
N ASP A 12 -0.08 -18.75 -38.74
CA ASP A 12 -0.46 -17.37 -38.40
C ASP A 12 -1.25 -17.33 -37.06
N ILE A 13 -2.18 -18.27 -36.86
CA ILE A 13 -2.90 -18.43 -35.57
C ILE A 13 -1.90 -18.71 -34.43
N THR A 14 -0.93 -19.59 -34.64
CA THR A 14 0.08 -19.93 -33.64
C THR A 14 0.93 -18.72 -33.28
N LYS A 15 1.34 -17.89 -34.27
CA LYS A 15 2.08 -16.65 -34.02
C LYS A 15 1.27 -15.64 -33.23
N VAL A 16 0.00 -15.43 -33.58
CA VAL A 16 -0.90 -14.52 -32.86
C VAL A 16 -1.10 -15.00 -31.43
N LYS A 17 -1.31 -16.29 -31.24
CA LYS A 17 -1.42 -16.89 -29.90
C LYS A 17 -0.16 -16.65 -29.06
N GLN A 18 1.03 -16.95 -29.60
CA GLN A 18 2.31 -16.72 -28.92
C GLN A 18 2.55 -15.23 -28.59
N PHE A 19 2.15 -14.34 -29.49
CA PHE A 19 2.26 -12.90 -29.28
C PHE A 19 1.36 -12.45 -28.14
N ILE A 20 0.11 -12.88 -28.09
CA ILE A 20 -0.83 -12.58 -27.00
C ILE A 20 -0.30 -13.16 -25.66
N GLU A 21 0.14 -14.42 -25.65
CA GLU A 21 0.73 -15.06 -24.46
C GLU A 21 1.96 -14.30 -23.95
N SER A 22 2.82 -13.81 -24.86
CA SER A 22 3.99 -13.01 -24.51
C SER A 22 3.59 -11.68 -23.88
N ILE A 23 2.59 -10.97 -24.45
CA ILE A 23 2.11 -9.70 -23.89
C ILE A 23 1.51 -9.93 -22.50
N VAL A 24 0.55 -10.85 -22.40
CA VAL A 24 -0.14 -11.13 -21.12
C VAL A 24 0.84 -11.67 -20.07
N GLY A 25 1.88 -12.39 -20.49
CA GLY A 25 2.93 -12.90 -19.61
C GLY A 25 3.90 -11.83 -19.12
N SER A 26 4.07 -10.71 -19.85
CA SER A 26 4.95 -9.61 -19.48
C SER A 26 4.29 -8.56 -18.56
N ILE A 27 2.97 -8.59 -18.42
CA ILE A 27 2.22 -7.67 -17.55
C ILE A 27 2.37 -8.12 -16.10
N ALA A 28 2.68 -7.18 -15.19
CA ALA A 28 2.78 -7.45 -13.76
C ALA A 28 1.42 -7.72 -13.09
N THR A 29 0.33 -7.30 -13.74
CA THR A 29 -1.05 -7.53 -13.28
C THR A 29 -1.43 -9.00 -13.50
N GLY A 30 -1.96 -9.64 -12.46
CA GLY A 30 -2.58 -10.96 -12.55
C GLY A 30 -3.87 -10.89 -13.36
N VAL A 31 -3.93 -11.64 -14.45
CA VAL A 31 -5.13 -11.74 -15.30
C VAL A 31 -5.70 -13.14 -15.17
N ILE A 32 -6.95 -13.21 -14.71
CA ILE A 32 -7.71 -14.45 -14.53
C ILE A 32 -8.96 -14.33 -15.39
N THR A 33 -9.26 -15.34 -16.17
CA THR A 33 -10.51 -15.39 -16.93
C THR A 33 -11.45 -16.43 -16.34
N LEU A 34 -12.72 -16.07 -16.24
CA LEU A 34 -13.80 -16.93 -15.79
C LEU A 34 -14.68 -17.27 -16.99
N ASP A 35 -15.17 -18.48 -17.02
CA ASP A 35 -16.19 -18.92 -17.96
C ASP A 35 -17.59 -18.42 -17.56
N PRO A 36 -18.67 -18.68 -18.34
CA PRO A 36 -20.01 -18.24 -17.99
C PRO A 36 -20.59 -18.90 -16.73
N LEU A 37 -19.98 -19.96 -16.22
CA LEU A 37 -20.36 -20.65 -14.99
C LEU A 37 -19.58 -20.15 -13.78
N GLY A 38 -18.59 -19.26 -13.96
CA GLY A 38 -17.74 -18.73 -12.90
C GLY A 38 -16.52 -19.62 -12.59
N GLU A 39 -16.23 -20.61 -13.43
CA GLU A 39 -15.01 -21.42 -13.30
C GLU A 39 -13.82 -20.72 -13.97
N VAL A 40 -12.64 -20.89 -13.40
CA VAL A 40 -11.41 -20.30 -13.95
C VAL A 40 -10.99 -21.07 -15.20
N ASP A 41 -11.04 -20.44 -16.37
CA ASP A 41 -10.60 -21.03 -17.63
C ASP A 41 -9.14 -20.69 -17.99
N SER A 42 -8.60 -19.54 -17.49
CA SER A 42 -7.21 -19.16 -17.72
C SER A 42 -6.66 -18.27 -16.61
N ILE A 43 -5.35 -18.32 -16.40
CA ILE A 43 -4.60 -17.42 -15.51
C ILE A 43 -3.19 -17.20 -16.06
N ASN A 44 -2.71 -15.96 -16.03
CA ASN A 44 -1.35 -15.63 -16.44
C ASN A 44 -0.32 -15.90 -15.31
N SER A 45 0.98 -15.76 -15.65
CA SER A 45 2.08 -15.99 -14.71
C SER A 45 2.08 -15.03 -13.51
N ALA A 46 1.65 -13.78 -13.71
CA ALA A 46 1.53 -12.81 -12.63
C ALA A 46 0.41 -13.20 -11.65
N GLY A 47 -0.75 -13.63 -12.13
CA GLY A 47 -1.84 -14.12 -11.29
C GLY A 47 -1.42 -15.33 -10.43
N LEU A 48 -0.67 -16.28 -11.00
CA LEU A 48 -0.13 -17.40 -10.23
C LEU A 48 0.82 -16.95 -9.10
N LYS A 49 1.66 -15.94 -9.37
CA LYS A 49 2.58 -15.37 -8.37
C LYS A 49 1.81 -14.63 -7.26
N ILE A 50 0.82 -13.82 -7.61
CA ILE A 50 -0.01 -13.06 -6.64
C ILE A 50 -0.77 -14.03 -5.75
N LEU A 51 -1.45 -15.03 -6.33
CA LEU A 51 -2.21 -16.02 -5.57
C LEU A 51 -1.35 -17.05 -4.84
N LYS A 52 -0.03 -17.11 -5.11
CA LYS A 52 0.93 -18.09 -4.53
C LYS A 52 0.45 -19.53 -4.68
N ARG A 53 -0.25 -19.85 -5.78
CA ARG A 53 -0.79 -21.18 -6.10
C ARG A 53 -0.31 -21.67 -7.46
N LYS A 54 -0.35 -22.98 -7.65
CA LYS A 54 -0.07 -23.59 -8.95
C LYS A 54 -1.30 -23.53 -9.86
N ARG A 55 -1.03 -23.58 -11.17
CA ARG A 55 -2.10 -23.55 -12.20
C ARG A 55 -3.13 -24.66 -11.99
N ASP A 56 -2.70 -25.87 -11.67
CA ASP A 56 -3.54 -27.04 -11.49
C ASP A 56 -4.49 -26.93 -10.28
N GLU A 57 -4.17 -26.04 -9.34
CA GLU A 57 -4.97 -25.76 -8.14
C GLU A 57 -6.02 -24.67 -8.40
N ILE A 58 -5.96 -24.00 -9.56
CA ILE A 58 -6.80 -22.83 -9.88
C ILE A 58 -7.72 -23.12 -11.03
N ILE A 59 -7.20 -23.67 -12.12
CA ILE A 59 -7.99 -23.93 -13.34
C ILE A 59 -9.12 -24.94 -13.05
N GLY A 60 -10.32 -24.62 -13.53
CA GLY A 60 -11.53 -25.44 -13.36
C GLY A 60 -12.18 -25.28 -11.98
N ASN A 61 -11.63 -24.49 -11.06
CA ASN A 61 -12.29 -24.18 -9.80
C ASN A 61 -13.17 -22.93 -9.96
N HIS A 62 -14.32 -22.96 -9.32
CA HIS A 62 -15.22 -21.81 -9.28
C HIS A 62 -14.64 -20.71 -8.38
N TYR A 63 -14.76 -19.43 -8.77
CA TYR A 63 -14.17 -18.30 -8.06
C TYR A 63 -14.57 -18.22 -6.58
N VAL A 64 -15.78 -18.64 -6.21
CA VAL A 64 -16.25 -18.67 -4.82
C VAL A 64 -15.37 -19.56 -3.94
N TYR A 65 -14.94 -20.72 -4.44
CA TYR A 65 -14.04 -21.61 -3.69
C TYR A 65 -12.59 -21.10 -3.69
N LEU A 66 -12.19 -20.43 -4.78
CA LEU A 66 -10.85 -19.88 -4.89
C LEU A 66 -10.63 -18.73 -3.90
N PHE A 67 -11.64 -17.90 -3.68
CA PHE A 67 -11.61 -16.70 -2.85
C PHE A 67 -12.53 -16.82 -1.61
N GLU A 68 -12.71 -18.02 -1.05
CA GLU A 68 -13.63 -18.29 0.06
C GLU A 68 -13.41 -17.41 1.30
N LYS A 69 -12.19 -16.86 1.47
CA LYS A 69 -11.83 -15.96 2.58
C LYS A 69 -12.00 -14.47 2.25
N ASP A 70 -12.41 -14.14 1.03
CA ASP A 70 -12.47 -12.78 0.50
C ASP A 70 -13.90 -12.46 0.05
N GLU A 71 -14.84 -12.33 1.01
CA GLU A 71 -16.28 -12.12 0.75
C GLU A 71 -16.52 -10.89 -0.13
N ASP A 72 -15.80 -9.78 0.12
CA ASP A 72 -15.91 -8.55 -0.66
C ASP A 72 -15.51 -8.78 -2.13
N LEU A 73 -14.47 -9.57 -2.38
CA LEU A 73 -14.03 -9.92 -3.74
C LEU A 73 -15.09 -10.79 -4.44
N ILE A 74 -15.67 -11.76 -3.74
CA ILE A 74 -16.77 -12.59 -4.26
C ILE A 74 -17.97 -11.70 -4.60
N GLU A 75 -18.32 -10.74 -3.75
CA GLU A 75 -19.44 -9.82 -3.98
C GLU A 75 -19.21 -9.00 -5.25
N ILE A 76 -18.04 -8.39 -5.42
CA ILE A 76 -17.69 -7.59 -6.61
C ILE A 76 -17.79 -8.42 -7.89
N ILE A 77 -17.25 -9.66 -7.88
CA ILE A 77 -17.33 -10.57 -9.01
C ILE A 77 -18.80 -10.87 -9.32
N THR A 78 -19.57 -11.28 -8.32
CA THR A 78 -20.99 -11.63 -8.46
C THR A 78 -21.82 -10.46 -8.99
N MET A 79 -21.59 -9.25 -8.46
CA MET A 79 -22.30 -8.04 -8.90
C MET A 79 -21.94 -7.62 -10.33
N SER A 80 -20.67 -7.76 -10.72
CA SER A 80 -20.25 -7.53 -12.11
C SER A 80 -20.93 -8.52 -13.06
N GLU A 81 -21.00 -9.78 -12.64
CA GLU A 81 -21.64 -10.83 -13.43
C GLU A 81 -23.15 -10.64 -13.59
N LEU A 82 -23.85 -10.26 -12.52
CA LEU A 82 -25.29 -10.05 -12.53
C LEU A 82 -25.70 -8.81 -13.35
N LYS A 83 -24.93 -7.72 -13.22
CA LYS A 83 -25.24 -6.45 -13.89
C LYS A 83 -24.61 -6.32 -15.27
N ASN A 84 -23.71 -7.23 -15.63
CA ASN A 84 -22.92 -7.18 -16.86
C ASN A 84 -22.15 -5.86 -17.03
N GLU A 85 -21.57 -5.35 -15.92
CA GLU A 85 -20.86 -4.09 -15.85
C GLU A 85 -19.44 -4.31 -15.33
N THR A 86 -18.50 -3.47 -15.81
CA THR A 86 -17.15 -3.42 -15.23
C THR A 86 -17.22 -2.83 -13.82
N ARG A 87 -16.52 -3.48 -12.88
CA ARG A 87 -16.36 -3.01 -11.51
C ARG A 87 -14.90 -3.01 -11.13
N SER A 88 -14.52 -2.05 -10.31
CA SER A 88 -13.16 -1.94 -9.79
C SER A 88 -13.21 -1.51 -8.34
N GLU A 89 -12.29 -2.05 -7.54
CA GLU A 89 -12.08 -1.67 -6.16
C GLU A 89 -10.58 -1.52 -5.91
N LEU A 90 -10.24 -0.53 -5.10
CA LEU A 90 -8.86 -0.22 -4.73
C LEU A 90 -8.61 -0.62 -3.27
N ASP A 91 -7.36 -0.97 -2.98
CA ASP A 91 -6.92 -1.22 -1.60
C ASP A 91 -7.65 -2.36 -0.87
N MET A 92 -8.08 -3.37 -1.60
CA MET A 92 -8.79 -4.52 -1.07
C MET A 92 -7.83 -5.54 -0.44
N PRO A 93 -8.10 -6.05 0.78
CA PRO A 93 -7.33 -7.18 1.32
C PRO A 93 -7.58 -8.46 0.54
N LEU A 94 -6.54 -9.27 0.36
CA LEU A 94 -6.62 -10.61 -0.26
C LEU A 94 -6.24 -11.68 0.78
N ASN A 95 -7.17 -11.99 1.67
CA ASN A 95 -6.98 -12.90 2.80
C ASN A 95 -6.72 -14.35 2.39
N THR A 96 -7.16 -14.73 1.19
CA THR A 96 -6.83 -16.04 0.56
C THR A 96 -5.32 -16.24 0.45
N VAL A 97 -4.54 -15.16 0.31
CA VAL A 97 -3.07 -15.21 0.25
C VAL A 97 -2.44 -14.93 1.60
N SER A 98 -2.75 -13.80 2.21
CA SER A 98 -2.37 -13.41 3.58
C SER A 98 -3.10 -12.13 3.99
N GLU A 99 -3.22 -11.89 5.30
CA GLU A 99 -3.82 -10.66 5.86
C GLU A 99 -3.07 -9.37 5.43
N ASP A 100 -1.78 -9.49 5.11
CA ASP A 100 -0.94 -8.35 4.67
C ASP A 100 -1.00 -8.10 3.14
N THR A 101 -1.69 -8.95 2.39
CA THR A 101 -1.76 -8.80 0.93
C THR A 101 -2.88 -7.82 0.56
N ILE A 102 -2.52 -6.71 -0.07
CA ILE A 102 -3.46 -5.68 -0.53
C ILE A 102 -3.40 -5.61 -2.05
N ILE A 103 -4.58 -5.61 -2.67
CA ILE A 103 -4.71 -5.60 -4.13
C ILE A 103 -5.60 -4.47 -4.63
N ASN A 104 -5.34 -4.01 -5.84
CA ASN A 104 -6.35 -3.39 -6.69
C ASN A 104 -6.98 -4.47 -7.57
N VAL A 105 -8.28 -4.44 -7.69
CA VAL A 105 -9.01 -5.41 -8.51
C VAL A 105 -9.91 -4.71 -9.51
N SER A 106 -10.00 -5.26 -10.70
CA SER A 106 -10.97 -4.86 -11.71
C SER A 106 -11.54 -6.12 -12.37
N ILE A 107 -12.85 -6.18 -12.49
CA ILE A 107 -13.55 -7.24 -13.21
C ILE A 107 -14.39 -6.66 -14.33
N SER A 108 -14.31 -7.28 -15.49
CA SER A 108 -15.05 -6.87 -16.70
C SER A 108 -15.71 -8.08 -17.36
N PRO A 109 -16.95 -7.95 -17.83
CA PRO A 109 -17.60 -9.00 -18.61
C PRO A 109 -16.86 -9.19 -19.94
N ARG A 110 -16.66 -10.45 -20.33
CA ARG A 110 -16.13 -10.84 -21.64
C ARG A 110 -17.29 -11.14 -22.57
N LEU A 111 -17.41 -10.36 -23.64
CA LEU A 111 -18.49 -10.48 -24.61
C LEU A 111 -17.96 -11.00 -25.94
N ASP A 112 -18.79 -11.76 -26.65
CA ASP A 112 -18.53 -12.11 -28.04
C ASP A 112 -18.84 -10.92 -28.99
N PRO A 113 -18.47 -10.97 -30.27
CA PRO A 113 -18.77 -9.91 -31.22
C PRO A 113 -20.28 -9.64 -31.42
N LYS A 114 -21.15 -10.51 -30.95
CA LYS A 114 -22.61 -10.36 -30.97
C LYS A 114 -23.18 -9.80 -29.67
N GLY A 115 -22.31 -9.53 -28.68
CA GLY A 115 -22.71 -9.02 -27.37
C GLY A 115 -23.15 -10.10 -26.36
N ASN A 116 -22.99 -11.39 -26.66
CA ASN A 116 -23.34 -12.46 -25.73
C ASN A 116 -22.19 -12.64 -24.71
N LYS A 117 -22.53 -12.85 -23.43
CA LYS A 117 -21.58 -13.09 -22.38
C LYS A 117 -20.81 -14.41 -22.58
N GLN A 118 -19.48 -14.31 -22.55
CA GLN A 118 -18.53 -15.42 -22.66
C GLN A 118 -17.75 -15.65 -21.34
N GLY A 119 -18.22 -15.04 -20.25
CA GLY A 119 -17.57 -15.08 -18.96
C GLY A 119 -17.07 -13.70 -18.51
N SER A 120 -16.03 -13.66 -17.71
CA SER A 120 -15.48 -12.42 -17.15
C SER A 120 -13.95 -12.44 -17.15
N VAL A 121 -13.34 -11.26 -17.11
CA VAL A 121 -11.90 -11.07 -16.94
C VAL A 121 -11.67 -10.33 -15.64
N LEU A 122 -10.94 -10.95 -14.73
CA LEU A 122 -10.50 -10.39 -13.47
C LEU A 122 -9.04 -9.97 -13.59
N ALA A 123 -8.75 -8.70 -13.34
CA ALA A 123 -7.40 -8.14 -13.25
C ALA A 123 -7.09 -7.83 -11.79
N ILE A 124 -5.95 -8.34 -11.30
CA ILE A 124 -5.50 -8.19 -9.91
C ILE A 124 -4.09 -7.59 -9.92
N GLU A 125 -3.89 -6.51 -9.20
CA GLU A 125 -2.58 -5.89 -9.00
C GLU A 125 -2.21 -5.95 -7.51
N ASP A 126 -1.08 -6.58 -7.18
CA ASP A 126 -0.57 -6.59 -5.81
C ASP A 126 0.16 -5.27 -5.53
N ILE A 127 -0.40 -4.50 -4.59
CA ILE A 127 0.14 -3.19 -4.16
C ILE A 127 0.71 -3.24 -2.74
N SER A 128 0.90 -4.44 -2.17
CA SER A 128 1.34 -4.62 -0.78
C SER A 128 2.64 -3.89 -0.49
N ASP A 129 3.65 -3.99 -1.38
CA ASP A 129 4.94 -3.34 -1.19
C ASP A 129 4.84 -1.81 -1.31
N VAL A 130 4.05 -1.31 -2.27
CA VAL A 130 3.77 0.12 -2.42
C VAL A 130 3.06 0.67 -1.17
N ARG A 131 2.12 -0.08 -0.63
CA ARG A 131 1.42 0.27 0.60
C ARG A 131 2.34 0.28 1.82
N LYS A 132 3.22 -0.71 1.96
CA LYS A 132 4.21 -0.74 3.05
C LYS A 132 5.14 0.47 3.00
N VAL A 133 5.65 0.81 1.82
CA VAL A 133 6.50 1.99 1.62
C VAL A 133 5.72 3.27 1.96
N ASN A 134 4.50 3.43 1.44
CA ASN A 134 3.65 4.58 1.73
C ASN A 134 3.30 4.70 3.22
N ASN A 135 2.97 3.60 3.88
CA ASN A 135 2.66 3.60 5.31
C ASN A 135 3.90 3.93 6.15
N THR A 136 5.07 3.44 5.75
CA THR A 136 6.34 3.82 6.38
C THR A 136 6.62 5.31 6.18
N PHE A 137 6.44 5.82 4.96
CA PHE A 137 6.64 7.23 4.63
C PHE A 137 5.69 8.15 5.41
N LYS A 138 4.40 7.78 5.53
CA LYS A 138 3.40 8.53 6.31
C LYS A 138 3.73 8.64 7.81
N ARG A 139 4.54 7.74 8.35
CA ARG A 139 5.01 7.84 9.76
C ARG A 139 6.04 8.94 9.97
N TYR A 140 6.76 9.33 8.93
CA TYR A 140 7.86 10.32 9.02
C TYR A 140 7.52 11.65 8.33
N VAL A 141 6.41 11.71 7.59
CA VAL A 141 6.00 12.90 6.84
C VAL A 141 4.57 13.25 7.22
N SER A 142 4.33 14.48 7.66
CA SER A 142 2.99 14.93 8.01
C SER A 142 2.06 14.89 6.79
N LYS A 143 0.78 14.63 7.01
CA LYS A 143 -0.23 14.59 5.95
C LYS A 143 -0.21 15.86 5.09
N GLN A 144 -0.01 17.03 5.71
CA GLN A 144 0.03 18.33 5.02
C GLN A 144 1.19 18.41 4.01
N VAL A 145 2.37 17.89 4.36
CA VAL A 145 3.52 17.83 3.45
C VAL A 145 3.25 16.86 2.29
N VAL A 146 2.59 15.75 2.56
CA VAL A 146 2.18 14.81 1.50
C VAL A 146 1.17 15.45 0.56
N ASP A 147 0.16 16.14 1.10
CA ASP A 147 -0.90 16.80 0.31
C ASP A 147 -0.31 17.94 -0.53
N GLU A 148 0.66 18.70 -0.03
CA GLU A 148 1.36 19.75 -0.79
C GLU A 148 2.23 19.17 -1.91
N LEU A 149 2.96 18.08 -1.64
CA LEU A 149 3.78 17.41 -2.65
C LEU A 149 2.94 16.76 -3.78
N LEU A 150 1.72 16.35 -3.48
CA LEU A 150 0.80 15.72 -4.43
C LEU A 150 -0.15 16.73 -5.09
N GLY A 151 -0.36 17.90 -4.47
CA GLY A 151 -1.37 18.89 -4.88
C GLY A 151 -0.93 19.89 -5.95
N ASP A 152 0.35 20.15 -6.11
CA ASP A 152 0.89 21.13 -7.06
C ASP A 152 1.75 20.42 -8.10
N ASP A 153 1.18 20.06 -9.25
CA ASP A 153 1.79 19.53 -10.51
C ASP A 153 3.23 18.90 -10.42
N GLY A 154 3.59 18.30 -9.29
CA GLY A 154 4.85 17.56 -9.12
C GLY A 154 6.12 18.41 -9.29
N LYS A 155 6.06 19.72 -9.23
CA LYS A 155 7.23 20.60 -9.29
C LYS A 155 7.90 20.69 -7.92
N LEU A 156 8.70 19.69 -7.59
CA LEU A 156 9.76 19.83 -6.59
C LEU A 156 10.70 20.95 -7.08
N ASN A 157 10.56 22.14 -6.53
CA ASN A 157 11.56 23.19 -6.69
C ASN A 157 12.82 22.74 -5.95
N LEU A 158 13.81 22.22 -6.68
CA LEU A 158 15.13 21.83 -6.18
C LEU A 158 15.98 23.04 -5.73
N GLY A 159 15.38 24.18 -5.49
CA GLY A 159 16.03 25.41 -5.01
C GLY A 159 15.89 25.52 -3.49
N GLY A 160 16.95 25.93 -2.78
CA GLY A 160 16.86 26.33 -1.37
C GLY A 160 16.07 27.64 -1.24
N GLU A 161 15.17 27.70 -0.26
CA GLU A 161 14.44 28.89 0.12
C GLU A 161 14.81 29.31 1.53
N GLN A 162 15.00 30.63 1.75
CA GLN A 162 15.26 31.14 3.09
C GLN A 162 13.92 31.39 3.79
N ARG A 163 13.69 30.72 4.92
CA ARG A 163 12.48 30.83 5.72
C ARG A 163 12.83 31.01 7.20
N GLU A 164 11.92 31.69 7.91
CA GLU A 164 11.94 31.70 9.37
C GLU A 164 11.29 30.40 9.87
N VAL A 165 12.00 29.66 10.73
CA VAL A 165 11.54 28.38 11.28
C VAL A 165 11.76 28.34 12.78
N THR A 166 10.84 27.71 13.51
CA THR A 166 11.03 27.33 14.90
C THR A 166 11.45 25.87 14.94
N ILE A 167 12.54 25.57 15.64
CA ILE A 167 13.08 24.22 15.78
C ILE A 167 12.83 23.75 17.20
N LEU A 168 12.20 22.58 17.34
CA LEU A 168 11.99 21.90 18.61
C LEU A 168 12.87 20.65 18.65
N PHE A 169 13.66 20.52 19.71
CA PHE A 169 14.39 19.31 20.07
C PHE A 169 13.75 18.69 21.32
N THR A 170 13.53 17.38 21.30
CA THR A 170 13.04 16.62 22.46
C THR A 170 13.94 15.42 22.70
N ASP A 171 14.23 15.11 23.96
CA ASP A 171 15.11 14.03 24.37
C ASP A 171 14.48 13.23 25.51
N ILE A 172 14.80 11.93 25.63
CA ILE A 172 14.31 11.08 26.72
C ILE A 172 15.22 11.25 27.96
N ARG A 173 14.67 11.84 29.00
CA ARG A 173 15.41 12.04 30.23
C ARG A 173 15.92 10.74 30.84
N GLY A 174 17.24 10.60 30.95
CA GLY A 174 17.89 9.45 31.59
C GLY A 174 17.93 8.20 30.70
N PHE A 175 17.68 8.31 29.39
CA PHE A 175 17.67 7.18 28.46
C PHE A 175 18.95 6.36 28.49
N THR A 176 20.12 6.98 28.51
CA THR A 176 21.42 6.28 28.58
C THR A 176 21.48 5.32 29.77
N SER A 177 21.12 5.81 30.97
CA SER A 177 21.11 4.97 32.16
C SER A 177 20.04 3.89 32.18
N MET A 178 18.93 4.12 31.49
CA MET A 178 17.85 3.16 31.31
C MET A 178 18.26 2.08 30.31
N SER A 179 18.78 2.46 29.16
CA SER A 179 19.16 1.55 28.07
C SER A 179 20.31 0.61 28.44
N GLU A 180 21.27 1.06 29.25
CA GLU A 180 22.35 0.21 29.79
C GLU A 180 21.84 -0.97 30.65
N LYS A 181 20.65 -0.86 31.21
CA LYS A 181 20.03 -1.88 32.08
C LYS A 181 19.02 -2.78 31.36
N MET A 182 18.73 -2.47 30.11
CA MET A 182 17.71 -3.18 29.31
C MET A 182 18.34 -4.11 28.28
N GLU A 183 17.64 -5.19 27.95
CA GLU A 183 18.01 -6.02 26.80
C GLU A 183 17.86 -5.21 25.50
N PRO A 184 18.77 -5.39 24.50
CA PRO A 184 18.81 -4.57 23.28
C PRO A 184 17.48 -4.55 22.51
N GLU A 185 16.78 -5.69 22.42
CA GLU A 185 15.48 -5.79 21.74
C GLU A 185 14.40 -4.95 22.44
N ARG A 186 14.46 -4.89 23.76
CA ARG A 186 13.53 -4.10 24.56
C ARG A 186 13.79 -2.60 24.43
N VAL A 187 15.06 -2.20 24.31
CA VAL A 187 15.43 -0.80 24.03
C VAL A 187 14.79 -0.33 22.72
N VAL A 188 14.94 -1.14 21.65
CA VAL A 188 14.38 -0.82 20.33
C VAL A 188 12.85 -0.76 20.36
N THR A 189 12.21 -1.69 21.04
CA THR A 189 10.74 -1.72 21.17
C THR A 189 10.25 -0.46 21.91
N THR A 190 10.86 -0.13 23.05
CA THR A 190 10.50 1.05 23.86
C THR A 190 10.71 2.35 23.07
N LEU A 191 11.82 2.48 22.32
CA LEU A 191 12.05 3.64 21.45
C LEU A 191 11.01 3.76 20.35
N ASN A 192 10.64 2.65 19.70
CA ASN A 192 9.64 2.67 18.64
C ASN A 192 8.26 3.07 19.16
N GLU A 193 7.84 2.57 20.32
CA GLU A 193 6.60 2.97 20.99
C GLU A 193 6.64 4.46 21.33
N TYR A 194 7.69 4.91 22.00
CA TYR A 194 7.88 6.31 22.37
C TYR A 194 7.83 7.24 21.15
N PHE A 195 8.60 6.93 20.08
CA PHE A 195 8.62 7.76 18.89
C PHE A 195 7.28 7.78 18.17
N SER A 196 6.55 6.66 18.16
CA SER A 196 5.21 6.62 17.55
C SER A 196 4.29 7.66 18.20
N ASP A 197 4.24 7.67 19.53
CA ASP A 197 3.39 8.57 20.29
C ASP A 197 3.83 10.04 20.19
N MET A 198 5.15 10.29 20.24
CA MET A 198 5.70 11.64 20.08
C MET A 198 5.44 12.21 18.69
N ILE A 199 5.59 11.41 17.65
CA ILE A 199 5.33 11.81 16.26
C ILE A 199 3.85 12.15 16.07
N ASP A 200 2.94 11.40 16.68
CA ASP A 200 1.50 11.69 16.63
C ASP A 200 1.19 13.05 17.29
N ILE A 201 1.84 13.39 18.42
CA ILE A 201 1.71 14.70 19.06
C ILE A 201 2.27 15.81 18.15
N VAL A 202 3.43 15.59 17.55
CA VAL A 202 4.05 16.54 16.59
C VAL A 202 3.10 16.82 15.44
N PHE A 203 2.53 15.78 14.81
CA PHE A 203 1.61 15.93 13.68
C PHE A 203 0.28 16.56 14.06
N LYS A 204 -0.23 16.30 15.27
CA LYS A 204 -1.42 16.96 15.81
C LYS A 204 -1.28 18.48 15.85
N HIS A 205 -0.08 18.96 16.16
CA HIS A 205 0.25 20.40 16.17
C HIS A 205 0.83 20.89 14.84
N ASN A 206 0.68 20.12 13.74
CA ASN A 206 1.18 20.47 12.41
C ASN A 206 2.70 20.75 12.38
N GLY A 207 3.48 20.05 13.19
CA GLY A 207 4.93 20.02 13.12
C GLY A 207 5.43 19.10 12.01
N THR A 208 6.61 19.35 11.52
CA THR A 208 7.30 18.51 10.54
C THR A 208 8.45 17.79 11.23
N LEU A 209 8.42 16.47 11.29
CA LEU A 209 9.56 15.69 11.78
C LEU A 209 10.69 15.80 10.75
N ASP A 210 11.85 16.34 11.16
CA ASP A 210 13.03 16.41 10.30
C ASP A 210 13.84 15.12 10.41
N LYS A 211 14.23 14.74 11.61
CA LYS A 211 14.99 13.51 11.86
C LYS A 211 14.91 13.03 13.31
N ILE A 212 15.29 11.76 13.49
CA ILE A 212 15.50 11.12 14.78
C ILE A 212 17.01 10.96 14.97
N ILE A 213 17.55 11.42 16.11
CA ILE A 213 18.98 11.39 16.44
C ILE A 213 19.16 10.62 17.76
N GLY A 214 19.33 9.30 17.68
CA GLY A 214 19.37 8.46 18.90
C GLY A 214 18.00 8.39 19.57
N ASP A 215 17.87 8.98 20.75
CA ASP A 215 16.62 9.13 21.51
C ASP A 215 16.00 10.55 21.41
N GLU A 216 16.57 11.41 20.55
CA GLU A 216 16.14 12.78 20.32
C GLU A 216 15.30 12.91 19.05
N LEU A 217 14.25 13.74 19.07
CA LEU A 217 13.49 14.18 17.91
C LEU A 217 13.84 15.61 17.54
N MET A 218 14.11 15.86 16.27
CA MET A 218 14.22 17.20 15.70
C MET A 218 12.96 17.50 14.88
N VAL A 219 12.24 18.55 15.26
CA VAL A 219 10.97 18.96 14.67
C VAL A 219 11.04 20.40 14.20
N LEU A 220 10.49 20.67 13.02
CA LEU A 220 10.43 21.99 12.41
C LEU A 220 8.99 22.50 12.39
N TYR A 221 8.82 23.80 12.67
CA TYR A 221 7.60 24.57 12.47
C TYR A 221 7.89 25.76 11.57
N GLY A 222 7.10 25.95 10.52
CA GLY A 222 7.35 26.96 9.49
C GLY A 222 8.02 26.42 8.22
N ALA A 223 8.33 25.13 8.17
CA ALA A 223 8.84 24.44 6.99
C ALA A 223 8.30 23.02 6.90
N PRO A 224 7.95 22.51 5.69
CA PRO A 224 7.88 23.21 4.42
C PRO A 224 6.72 24.21 4.36
N ILE A 225 5.71 24.07 5.22
CA ILE A 225 4.52 24.94 5.29
C ILE A 225 4.66 25.87 6.49
N SER A 226 4.58 27.18 6.25
CA SER A 226 4.56 28.19 7.31
C SER A 226 3.14 28.54 7.76
N GLY A 227 2.97 28.86 9.05
CA GLY A 227 1.73 29.32 9.64
C GLY A 227 1.95 30.55 10.51
N ASP A 228 0.88 31.26 10.86
CA ASP A 228 0.96 32.51 11.64
C ASP A 228 1.40 32.28 13.12
N ASN A 229 1.36 31.03 13.59
CA ASN A 229 1.58 30.67 15.00
C ASN A 229 2.59 29.53 15.20
N ASP A 230 3.59 29.45 14.32
CA ASP A 230 4.58 28.35 14.31
C ASP A 230 5.29 28.18 15.66
N THR A 231 5.75 29.28 16.28
CA THR A 231 6.40 29.25 17.59
C THR A 231 5.45 28.78 18.69
N GLN A 232 4.19 29.22 18.66
CA GLN A 232 3.20 28.79 19.65
C GLN A 232 2.94 27.29 19.54
N ARG A 233 2.77 26.75 18.33
CA ARG A 233 2.58 25.32 18.09
C ARG A 233 3.75 24.48 18.57
N ALA A 234 4.98 24.97 18.37
CA ALA A 234 6.17 24.32 18.90
C ALA A 234 6.15 24.22 20.44
N VAL A 235 5.73 25.31 21.13
CA VAL A 235 5.62 25.33 22.59
C VAL A 235 4.49 24.39 23.07
N GLU A 236 3.35 24.39 22.41
CA GLU A 236 2.22 23.49 22.71
C GLU A 236 2.63 22.02 22.58
N THR A 237 3.36 21.69 21.50
CA THR A 237 3.94 20.35 21.31
C THR A 237 4.90 19.99 22.44
N ALA A 238 5.82 20.88 22.80
CA ALA A 238 6.77 20.64 23.89
C ALA A 238 6.07 20.35 25.22
N VAL A 239 5.00 21.09 25.55
CA VAL A 239 4.22 20.87 26.77
C VAL A 239 3.48 19.53 26.73
N GLU A 240 2.89 19.17 25.60
CA GLU A 240 2.15 17.92 25.47
C GLU A 240 3.09 16.71 25.50
N THR A 241 4.24 16.76 24.84
CA THR A 241 5.25 15.68 24.85
C THR A 241 5.80 15.44 26.26
N VAL A 242 6.10 16.47 27.03
CA VAL A 242 6.55 16.34 28.43
C VAL A 242 5.44 15.72 29.29
N SER A 243 4.20 16.16 29.12
CA SER A 243 3.07 15.61 29.87
C SER A 243 2.86 14.12 29.59
N TYR A 244 3.03 13.71 28.34
CA TYR A 244 2.88 12.32 27.92
C TYR A 244 4.00 11.43 28.47
N THR A 245 5.26 11.87 28.40
CA THR A 245 6.42 11.11 28.90
C THR A 245 6.35 10.85 30.41
N HIS A 246 5.79 11.77 31.17
CA HIS A 246 5.57 11.56 32.61
C HIS A 246 4.51 10.52 32.94
N LEU A 247 3.61 10.21 32.01
CA LEU A 247 2.51 9.26 32.22
C LEU A 247 2.84 7.84 31.71
N THR A 248 3.74 7.70 30.76
CA THR A 248 3.90 6.45 29.99
C THR A 248 5.25 5.77 30.18
N LEU A 249 6.34 6.52 30.41
CA LEU A 249 7.62 5.91 30.72
C LEU A 249 7.66 5.47 32.18
N PRO A 250 8.20 4.24 32.48
CA PRO A 250 8.36 3.83 33.86
C PRO A 250 9.28 4.85 34.57
N THR A 251 8.66 5.71 35.33
CA THR A 251 9.42 6.54 36.30
C THR A 251 10.09 5.56 37.23
N ASN A 252 11.40 5.39 37.08
CA ASN A 252 12.18 4.79 38.16
C ASN A 252 11.95 5.68 39.38
N ASP A 253 11.17 5.18 40.33
CA ASP A 253 11.23 5.62 41.71
C ASP A 253 12.68 5.39 42.18
N VAL A 254 13.51 6.38 41.92
CA VAL A 254 14.80 6.49 42.59
C VAL A 254 14.49 7.21 43.92
N VAL A 255 14.18 6.41 44.89
CA VAL A 255 14.36 6.81 46.30
C VAL A 255 15.84 6.84 46.62
#